data_29a11cb12eb475712a699cdcbbae60a3
#
_entry.id   29a11cb12eb475712a699cdcbbae60a3
#
_cell.length_a   1.000
_cell.length_b   1.000
_cell.length_c   1.000
_cell.angle_alpha   90.00
_cell.angle_beta   90.00
_cell.angle_gamma   90.00
#
_symmetry.space_group_name_H-M   'P 1'
#
loop_
_entity.id
_entity.type
_entity.pdbx_description
1 polymer ?
#
loop_
_entity_poly.entity_id
_entity_poly.type
_entity_poly.pdbx_seq_one_letter_code
_entity_poly.pdbx_strand_id
1 'polypeptide(L)'
;VIGLEKQKESIMSRLMDFGAVELVDQKDKLADQSVSALVSLDDSHAKAAQLDAVLSRTEAALQFLEKYDPGREPLFKTRRLVKAGELKKFDRAQAEEDISAVLALEEKLRQTNDKINKLDQEENLIKPWIGYATPLEMMGTDKTIIHEGVVPTAVNIKDVIDELEQIGGIVVKLIN
;
A
#
# COMPACT_ATOMS: atom_id res chain seq x y z
N VAL A 1 -22.97 28.17 23.99
CA VAL A 1 -23.04 27.36 25.23
C VAL A 1 -21.69 27.42 25.90
N ILE A 2 -21.63 27.84 27.15
CA ILE A 2 -20.42 27.83 27.98
C ILE A 2 -20.58 26.69 28.98
N GLY A 3 -19.59 25.82 29.08
CA GLY A 3 -19.63 24.66 29.98
C GLY A 3 -18.25 24.36 30.54
N LEU A 4 -18.16 23.52 31.55
CA LEU A 4 -16.89 23.03 32.07
C LEU A 4 -16.29 22.03 31.11
N GLU A 5 -14.97 22.04 30.92
CA GLU A 5 -14.24 21.12 30.05
C GLU A 5 -14.57 19.64 30.36
N LYS A 6 -14.65 19.28 31.63
CA LYS A 6 -15.04 17.93 32.07
C LYS A 6 -16.44 17.48 31.63
N GLN A 7 -17.32 18.42 31.29
CA GLN A 7 -18.69 18.13 30.84
C GLN A 7 -18.88 18.22 29.34
N LYS A 8 -17.83 18.54 28.59
CA LYS A 8 -17.85 18.73 27.13
C LYS A 8 -18.52 17.56 26.41
N GLU A 9 -18.05 16.34 26.61
CA GLU A 9 -18.58 15.16 25.90
C GLU A 9 -20.05 14.90 26.21
N SER A 10 -20.47 15.11 27.49
CA SER A 10 -21.85 14.97 27.90
C SER A 10 -22.75 16.04 27.28
N ILE A 11 -22.26 17.29 27.22
CA ILE A 11 -22.99 18.41 26.60
C ILE A 11 -23.13 18.16 25.11
N MET A 12 -22.04 17.77 24.42
CA MET A 12 -22.06 17.48 22.98
C MET A 12 -22.99 16.32 22.64
N SER A 13 -22.96 15.23 23.41
CA SER A 13 -23.87 14.10 23.20
C SER A 13 -25.34 14.52 23.32
N ARG A 14 -25.68 15.32 24.34
CA ARG A 14 -27.06 15.83 24.53
C ARG A 14 -27.50 16.79 23.41
N LEU A 15 -26.58 17.62 22.89
CA LEU A 15 -26.88 18.51 21.77
C LEU A 15 -27.11 17.71 20.49
N MET A 16 -26.33 16.65 20.27
CA MET A 16 -26.52 15.72 19.14
C MET A 16 -27.84 14.96 19.24
N ASP A 17 -28.17 14.44 20.43
CA ASP A 17 -29.44 13.73 20.68
C ASP A 17 -30.65 14.66 20.48
N PHE A 18 -30.51 15.93 20.82
CA PHE A 18 -31.56 16.95 20.63
C PHE A 18 -31.79 17.29 19.14
N GLY A 19 -30.75 17.21 18.31
CA GLY A 19 -30.82 17.25 16.82
C GLY A 19 -31.32 18.57 16.22
N ALA A 20 -31.48 19.65 17.00
CA ALA A 20 -32.05 20.94 16.57
C ALA A 20 -31.09 22.13 16.81
N VAL A 21 -29.79 21.85 17.00
CA VAL A 21 -28.77 22.87 17.31
C VAL A 21 -27.69 22.85 16.21
N GLU A 22 -27.45 24.00 15.64
CA GLU A 22 -26.31 24.25 14.78
C GLU A 22 -25.14 24.83 15.59
N LEU A 23 -23.95 24.24 15.44
CA LEU A 23 -22.73 24.73 16.07
C LEU A 23 -22.03 25.68 15.09
N VAL A 24 -21.93 26.94 15.43
CA VAL A 24 -21.27 27.97 14.64
C VAL A 24 -19.92 28.32 15.28
N ASP A 25 -18.85 28.29 14.45
CA ASP A 25 -17.52 28.74 14.90
C ASP A 25 -17.55 30.25 15.17
N GLN A 26 -17.17 30.66 16.36
CA GLN A 26 -17.20 32.06 16.81
C GLN A 26 -15.81 32.62 17.05
N LYS A 27 -14.77 32.12 16.36
CA LYS A 27 -13.40 32.63 16.54
C LYS A 27 -13.30 34.14 16.45
N ASP A 28 -14.07 34.76 15.56
CA ASP A 28 -14.07 36.22 15.35
C ASP A 28 -14.70 36.99 16.51
N LYS A 29 -15.59 36.38 17.30
CA LYS A 29 -16.25 37.02 18.44
C LYS A 29 -15.50 36.87 19.74
N LEU A 30 -14.52 35.97 19.82
CA LEU A 30 -13.64 35.77 20.96
C LEU A 30 -12.45 36.75 21.02
N ALA A 31 -12.37 37.68 20.05
CA ALA A 31 -11.37 38.74 20.02
C ALA A 31 -11.49 39.77 21.15
N ASP A 32 -12.60 39.73 21.94
CA ASP A 32 -12.76 40.56 23.08
C ASP A 32 -11.86 40.05 24.24
N GLN A 33 -10.88 40.88 24.64
CA GLN A 33 -9.88 40.54 25.67
C GLN A 33 -10.46 40.12 27.01
N SER A 34 -11.66 40.57 27.34
CA SER A 34 -12.32 40.24 28.62
C SER A 34 -12.84 38.78 28.66
N VAL A 35 -13.15 38.22 27.51
CA VAL A 35 -13.67 36.84 27.38
C VAL A 35 -12.53 35.85 27.13
N SER A 36 -11.49 36.22 26.41
CA SER A 36 -10.36 35.38 26.09
C SER A 36 -9.53 34.91 27.29
N ALA A 37 -9.58 35.66 28.40
CA ALA A 37 -8.92 35.28 29.65
C ALA A 37 -9.64 34.16 30.42
N LEU A 38 -10.92 33.91 30.12
CA LEU A 38 -11.78 32.95 30.83
C LEU A 38 -12.15 31.72 30.01
N VAL A 39 -11.97 31.80 28.70
CA VAL A 39 -12.38 30.73 27.72
C VAL A 39 -11.21 30.31 26.91
N SER A 40 -10.83 29.05 26.99
CA SER A 40 -9.88 28.42 26.04
C SER A 40 -10.63 27.88 24.84
N LEU A 41 -10.08 28.14 23.66
CA LEU A 41 -10.55 27.47 22.45
C LEU A 41 -10.23 25.98 22.53
N ASP A 42 -11.22 25.16 22.20
CA ASP A 42 -11.03 23.73 22.11
C ASP A 42 -10.21 23.38 20.86
N ASP A 43 -9.02 22.86 21.05
CA ASP A 43 -8.18 22.35 19.97
C ASP A 43 -8.49 20.86 19.71
N SER A 44 -9.51 20.63 18.90
CA SER A 44 -9.86 19.26 18.48
C SER A 44 -9.14 18.81 17.20
N HIS A 45 -8.23 19.61 16.66
CA HIS A 45 -7.51 19.27 15.41
C HIS A 45 -6.72 17.97 15.52
N ALA A 46 -6.02 17.75 16.64
CA ALA A 46 -5.28 16.51 16.86
C ALA A 46 -6.20 15.27 16.89
N LYS A 47 -7.36 15.39 17.55
CA LYS A 47 -8.35 14.32 17.62
C LYS A 47 -9.02 14.07 16.26
N ALA A 48 -9.29 15.11 15.50
CA ALA A 48 -9.82 14.99 14.15
C ALA A 48 -8.81 14.28 13.23
N ALA A 49 -7.54 14.67 13.25
CA ALA A 49 -6.49 14.02 12.48
C ALA A 49 -6.31 12.53 12.82
N GLN A 50 -6.44 12.17 14.13
CA GLN A 50 -6.42 10.76 14.54
C GLN A 50 -7.60 9.97 13.96
N LEU A 51 -8.81 10.57 13.97
CA LEU A 51 -9.99 9.93 13.40
C LEU A 51 -9.89 9.77 11.89
N ASP A 52 -9.37 10.77 11.19
CA ASP A 52 -9.12 10.72 9.75
C ASP A 52 -8.10 9.63 9.39
N ALA A 53 -7.06 9.47 10.21
CA ALA A 53 -6.10 8.39 10.03
C ALA A 53 -6.73 6.99 10.19
N VAL A 54 -7.60 6.82 11.20
CA VAL A 54 -8.34 5.56 11.40
C VAL A 54 -9.29 5.30 10.24
N LEU A 55 -10.00 6.33 9.78
CA LEU A 55 -10.91 6.24 8.65
C LEU A 55 -10.17 5.80 7.37
N SER A 56 -9.07 6.45 7.05
CA SER A 56 -8.26 6.11 5.87
C SER A 56 -7.73 4.68 5.92
N ARG A 57 -7.29 4.20 7.10
CA ARG A 57 -6.87 2.80 7.27
C ARG A 57 -8.02 1.82 7.10
N THR A 58 -9.21 2.17 7.60
CA THR A 58 -10.41 1.35 7.45
C THR A 58 -10.81 1.25 5.98
N GLU A 59 -10.81 2.36 5.25
CA GLU A 59 -11.11 2.40 3.83
C GLU A 59 -10.10 1.56 3.02
N ALA A 60 -8.80 1.66 3.32
CA ALA A 60 -7.78 0.84 2.68
C ALA A 60 -8.01 -0.66 2.92
N ALA A 61 -8.30 -1.07 4.16
CA ALA A 61 -8.58 -2.45 4.48
C ALA A 61 -9.84 -2.98 3.76
N LEU A 62 -10.91 -2.18 3.70
CA LEU A 62 -12.13 -2.55 2.96
C LEU A 62 -11.86 -2.68 1.46
N GLN A 63 -11.13 -1.74 0.86
CA GLN A 63 -10.77 -1.78 -0.55
C GLN A 63 -9.91 -3.03 -0.88
N PHE A 64 -9.04 -3.44 0.03
CA PHE A 64 -8.28 -4.67 -0.13
C PHE A 64 -9.20 -5.89 -0.11
N LEU A 65 -10.11 -5.98 0.86
CA LEU A 65 -11.05 -7.10 1.00
C LEU A 65 -12.04 -7.21 -0.16
N GLU A 66 -12.49 -6.09 -0.72
CA GLU A 66 -13.39 -6.07 -1.90
C GLU A 66 -12.82 -6.82 -3.11
N LYS A 67 -11.49 -6.94 -3.24
CA LYS A 67 -10.86 -7.72 -4.30
C LYS A 67 -11.13 -9.22 -4.18
N TYR A 68 -11.37 -9.72 -2.96
CA TYR A 68 -11.54 -11.13 -2.67
C TYR A 68 -13.01 -11.53 -2.44
N ASP A 69 -13.81 -10.60 -1.97
CA ASP A 69 -15.25 -10.76 -1.86
C ASP A 69 -15.95 -9.50 -2.39
N PRO A 70 -16.02 -9.37 -3.71
CA PRO A 70 -16.76 -8.28 -4.35
C PRO A 70 -18.25 -8.50 -4.14
N GLY A 71 -18.74 -8.35 -2.91
CA GLY A 71 -20.12 -8.58 -2.52
C GLY A 71 -21.11 -8.13 -3.61
N ARG A 72 -22.26 -8.77 -3.73
CA ARG A 72 -23.31 -8.35 -4.66
C ARG A 72 -23.77 -6.95 -4.28
N GLU A 73 -23.14 -5.92 -4.86
CA GLU A 73 -23.62 -4.56 -4.72
C GLU A 73 -25.05 -4.49 -5.31
N PRO A 74 -26.04 -4.12 -4.52
CA PRO A 74 -27.36 -3.86 -5.08
C PRO A 74 -27.24 -2.66 -6.04
N LEU A 75 -27.95 -2.70 -7.17
CA LEU A 75 -28.00 -1.62 -8.19
C LEU A 75 -28.31 -0.23 -7.60
N PHE A 76 -28.89 -0.19 -6.42
CA PHE A 76 -29.15 1.03 -5.65
C PHE A 76 -28.50 0.92 -4.28
N LYS A 77 -27.40 1.65 -4.05
CA LYS A 77 -26.77 1.77 -2.73
C LYS A 77 -27.68 2.62 -1.82
N THR A 78 -28.53 1.98 -1.05
CA THR A 78 -29.21 2.65 0.07
C THR A 78 -28.26 2.71 1.26
N ARG A 79 -28.04 3.91 1.80
CA ARG A 79 -27.28 4.06 3.04
C ARG A 79 -27.97 3.26 4.14
N ARG A 80 -27.24 2.34 4.76
CA ARG A 80 -27.75 1.60 5.92
C ARG A 80 -27.96 2.57 7.08
N LEU A 81 -29.19 2.68 7.55
CA LEU A 81 -29.49 3.45 8.75
C LEU A 81 -29.08 2.61 9.97
N VAL A 82 -28.12 3.12 10.72
CA VAL A 82 -27.62 2.49 11.95
C VAL A 82 -28.22 3.24 13.14
N LYS A 83 -28.81 2.49 14.06
CA LYS A 83 -29.38 3.08 15.29
C LYS A 83 -28.24 3.51 16.23
N ALA A 84 -28.38 4.63 16.91
CA ALA A 84 -27.40 5.15 17.88
C ALA A 84 -27.03 4.09 18.95
N GLY A 85 -27.96 3.23 19.35
CA GLY A 85 -27.73 2.13 20.28
C GLY A 85 -26.83 1.01 19.73
N GLU A 86 -26.77 0.80 18.42
CA GLU A 86 -25.87 -0.16 17.77
C GLU A 86 -24.45 0.39 17.74
N LEU A 87 -24.29 1.70 17.49
CA LEU A 87 -22.98 2.37 17.52
C LEU A 87 -22.34 2.33 18.91
N LYS A 88 -23.15 2.44 19.97
CA LYS A 88 -22.66 2.34 21.36
C LYS A 88 -22.16 0.94 21.74
N LYS A 89 -22.60 -0.10 21.02
CA LYS A 89 -22.18 -1.49 21.24
C LYS A 89 -21.04 -1.91 20.34
N PHE A 90 -20.61 -1.04 19.43
CA PHE A 90 -19.53 -1.34 18.49
C PHE A 90 -18.19 -1.44 19.24
N ASP A 91 -17.54 -2.58 19.13
CA ASP A 91 -16.22 -2.79 19.70
C ASP A 91 -15.16 -2.20 18.77
N ARG A 92 -14.75 -0.99 19.09
CA ARG A 92 -13.77 -0.25 18.33
C ARG A 92 -12.38 -0.90 18.40
N ALA A 93 -12.03 -1.45 19.56
CA ALA A 93 -10.70 -2.04 19.76
C ALA A 93 -10.55 -3.29 18.88
N GLN A 94 -11.56 -4.15 18.85
CA GLN A 94 -11.56 -5.33 17.97
C GLN A 94 -11.51 -4.93 16.49
N ALA A 95 -12.27 -3.92 16.08
CA ALA A 95 -12.23 -3.44 14.71
C ALA A 95 -10.85 -2.89 14.30
N GLU A 96 -10.17 -2.15 15.17
CA GLU A 96 -8.81 -1.64 14.92
C GLU A 96 -7.78 -2.79 14.82
N GLU A 97 -7.95 -3.85 15.60
CA GLU A 97 -7.13 -5.07 15.51
C GLU A 97 -7.35 -5.78 14.17
N ASP A 98 -8.61 -5.99 13.78
CA ASP A 98 -8.98 -6.62 12.52
C ASP A 98 -8.44 -5.83 11.31
N ILE A 99 -8.58 -4.50 11.31
CA ILE A 99 -8.01 -3.62 10.28
C ILE A 99 -6.50 -3.79 10.18
N SER A 100 -5.82 -3.83 11.33
CA SER A 100 -4.37 -3.99 11.38
C SER A 100 -3.94 -5.34 10.85
N ALA A 101 -4.67 -6.41 11.15
CA ALA A 101 -4.42 -7.75 10.63
C ALA A 101 -4.61 -7.83 9.11
N VAL A 102 -5.65 -7.21 8.57
CA VAL A 102 -5.92 -7.16 7.12
C VAL A 102 -4.80 -6.43 6.38
N LEU A 103 -4.38 -5.25 6.87
CA LEU A 103 -3.30 -4.48 6.24
C LEU A 103 -1.95 -5.21 6.34
N ALA A 104 -1.69 -5.93 7.42
CA ALA A 104 -0.50 -6.76 7.56
C ALA A 104 -0.49 -7.94 6.56
N LEU A 105 -1.66 -8.53 6.29
CA LEU A 105 -1.80 -9.58 5.26
C LEU A 105 -1.60 -9.01 3.85
N GLU A 106 -2.11 -7.83 3.55
CA GLU A 106 -1.88 -7.16 2.28
C GLU A 106 -0.39 -6.94 2.02
N GLU A 107 0.32 -6.39 3.03
CA GLU A 107 1.77 -6.16 2.92
C GLU A 107 2.54 -7.46 2.74
N LYS A 108 2.18 -8.52 3.46
CA LYS A 108 2.79 -9.84 3.31
C LYS A 108 2.55 -10.43 1.91
N LEU A 109 1.36 -10.25 1.38
CA LEU A 109 1.02 -10.69 0.02
C LEU A 109 1.86 -9.95 -1.01
N ARG A 110 1.98 -8.62 -0.88
CA ARG A 110 2.82 -7.79 -1.75
C ARG A 110 4.28 -8.27 -1.73
N GLN A 111 4.85 -8.44 -0.54
CA GLN A 111 6.24 -8.91 -0.39
C GLN A 111 6.45 -10.30 -0.98
N THR A 112 5.44 -11.17 -0.90
CA THR A 112 5.52 -12.52 -1.47
C THR A 112 5.51 -12.46 -3.00
N ASN A 113 4.63 -11.64 -3.59
CA ASN A 113 4.59 -11.43 -5.03
C ASN A 113 5.89 -10.81 -5.57
N ASP A 114 6.46 -9.84 -4.84
CA ASP A 114 7.76 -9.26 -5.21
C ASP A 114 8.87 -10.31 -5.22
N LYS A 115 8.87 -11.25 -4.25
CA LYS A 115 9.82 -12.37 -4.23
C LYS A 115 9.61 -13.33 -5.39
N ILE A 116 8.36 -13.65 -5.72
CA ILE A 116 8.05 -14.51 -6.88
C ILE A 116 8.58 -13.86 -8.16
N ASN A 117 8.25 -12.59 -8.40
CA ASN A 117 8.71 -11.87 -9.57
C ASN A 117 10.25 -11.83 -9.68
N LYS A 118 10.93 -11.67 -8.53
CA LYS A 118 12.39 -11.69 -8.48
C LYS A 118 12.95 -13.07 -8.84
N LEU A 119 12.37 -14.14 -8.30
CA LEU A 119 12.77 -15.51 -8.60
C LEU A 119 12.53 -15.86 -10.07
N ASP A 120 11.40 -15.43 -10.64
CA ASP A 120 11.09 -15.61 -12.05
C ASP A 120 12.11 -14.89 -12.95
N GLN A 121 12.56 -13.71 -12.56
CA GLN A 121 13.62 -12.99 -13.26
C GLN A 121 14.95 -13.73 -13.15
N GLU A 122 15.32 -14.22 -11.98
CA GLU A 122 16.53 -15.01 -11.77
C GLU A 122 16.48 -16.32 -12.57
N GLU A 123 15.34 -17.02 -12.59
CA GLU A 123 15.13 -18.21 -13.41
C GLU A 123 15.35 -17.91 -14.89
N ASN A 124 14.74 -16.83 -15.39
CA ASN A 124 14.89 -16.45 -16.81
C ASN A 124 16.33 -16.08 -17.17
N LEU A 125 17.13 -15.56 -16.23
CA LEU A 125 18.55 -15.30 -16.45
C LEU A 125 19.37 -16.59 -16.49
N ILE A 126 19.02 -17.59 -15.70
CA ILE A 126 19.75 -18.87 -15.60
C ILE A 126 19.32 -19.86 -16.70
N LYS A 127 18.07 -19.82 -17.12
CA LYS A 127 17.47 -20.76 -18.06
C LYS A 127 18.29 -20.99 -19.36
N PRO A 128 18.88 -19.97 -20.00
CA PRO A 128 19.71 -20.17 -21.17
C PRO A 128 20.99 -20.97 -20.89
N TRP A 129 21.43 -21.08 -19.65
CA TRP A 129 22.63 -21.79 -19.24
C TRP A 129 22.38 -23.25 -18.84
N ILE A 130 21.13 -23.70 -18.87
CA ILE A 130 20.77 -25.08 -18.55
C ILE A 130 21.38 -26.00 -19.63
N GLY A 131 22.17 -26.98 -19.20
CA GLY A 131 22.85 -27.90 -20.11
C GLY A 131 24.22 -27.41 -20.62
N TYR A 132 24.64 -26.21 -20.24
CA TYR A 132 25.99 -25.74 -20.50
C TYR A 132 27.01 -26.55 -19.67
N ALA A 133 27.92 -27.25 -20.34
CA ALA A 133 28.83 -28.21 -19.73
C ALA A 133 30.12 -27.59 -19.17
N THR A 134 30.44 -26.36 -19.57
CA THR A 134 31.64 -25.65 -19.13
C THR A 134 31.34 -24.82 -17.89
N PRO A 135 32.18 -24.84 -16.84
CA PRO A 135 32.00 -23.96 -15.69
C PRO A 135 32.06 -22.47 -16.13
N LEU A 136 31.06 -21.67 -15.74
CA LEU A 136 30.98 -20.25 -16.10
C LEU A 136 32.16 -19.41 -15.54
N GLU A 137 32.88 -19.95 -14.55
CA GLU A 137 34.09 -19.30 -14.01
C GLU A 137 35.32 -19.53 -14.90
N MET A 138 35.22 -20.37 -15.94
CA MET A 138 36.34 -20.69 -16.83
C MET A 138 36.55 -19.59 -17.88
N MET A 139 37.42 -18.62 -17.55
CA MET A 139 37.69 -17.48 -18.41
C MET A 139 38.65 -17.81 -19.59
N GLY A 140 39.15 -19.04 -19.71
CA GLY A 140 40.05 -19.46 -20.78
C GLY A 140 41.19 -20.33 -20.29
N THR A 141 42.26 -20.36 -21.09
CA THR A 141 43.52 -21.04 -20.83
C THR A 141 44.69 -20.05 -21.04
N ASP A 142 45.93 -20.48 -20.82
CA ASP A 142 47.12 -19.63 -21.05
C ASP A 142 47.19 -19.04 -22.47
N LYS A 143 46.45 -19.61 -23.41
CA LYS A 143 46.51 -19.23 -24.84
C LYS A 143 45.16 -18.81 -25.43
N THR A 144 44.07 -18.92 -24.67
CA THR A 144 42.72 -18.64 -25.15
C THR A 144 41.90 -17.91 -24.11
N ILE A 145 41.06 -17.00 -24.57
CA ILE A 145 40.06 -16.33 -23.72
C ILE A 145 38.67 -16.86 -24.15
N ILE A 146 37.84 -17.17 -23.19
CA ILE A 146 36.46 -17.60 -23.43
C ILE A 146 35.53 -16.43 -23.02
N HIS A 147 34.67 -16.04 -23.95
CA HIS A 147 33.58 -15.13 -23.69
C HIS A 147 32.25 -15.85 -23.88
N GLU A 148 31.40 -15.79 -22.92
CA GLU A 148 30.09 -16.41 -22.90
C GLU A 148 29.01 -15.34 -22.90
N GLY A 149 27.95 -15.59 -23.66
CA GLY A 149 26.88 -14.60 -23.73
C GLY A 149 25.58 -15.21 -24.25
N VAL A 150 24.48 -14.49 -24.00
CA VAL A 150 23.14 -14.82 -24.49
C VAL A 150 22.74 -13.78 -25.52
N VAL A 151 22.28 -14.22 -26.67
CA VAL A 151 21.80 -13.37 -27.75
C VAL A 151 20.26 -13.36 -27.71
N PRO A 152 19.61 -12.19 -27.68
CA PRO A 152 18.16 -12.12 -27.76
C PRO A 152 17.61 -12.75 -29.04
N THR A 153 16.46 -13.43 -28.94
CA THR A 153 15.81 -14.10 -30.08
C THR A 153 15.44 -13.16 -31.24
N ALA A 154 15.36 -11.85 -30.98
CA ALA A 154 15.11 -10.85 -32.02
C ALA A 154 16.34 -10.56 -32.91
N VAL A 155 17.52 -10.97 -32.49
CA VAL A 155 18.77 -10.76 -33.22
C VAL A 155 19.05 -11.98 -34.14
N ASN A 156 19.41 -11.72 -35.38
CA ASN A 156 19.82 -12.80 -36.31
C ASN A 156 21.19 -13.31 -35.89
N ILE A 157 21.23 -14.48 -35.30
CA ILE A 157 22.48 -15.09 -34.79
C ILE A 157 23.53 -15.31 -35.87
N LYS A 158 23.12 -15.53 -37.12
CA LYS A 158 24.06 -15.71 -38.23
C LYS A 158 24.86 -14.46 -38.50
N ASP A 159 24.22 -13.31 -38.51
CA ASP A 159 24.89 -12.02 -38.74
C ASP A 159 25.93 -11.75 -37.65
N VAL A 160 25.63 -12.10 -36.40
CA VAL A 160 26.57 -11.98 -35.27
C VAL A 160 27.76 -12.90 -35.41
N ILE A 161 27.54 -14.14 -35.86
CA ILE A 161 28.63 -15.09 -36.10
C ILE A 161 29.53 -14.60 -37.22
N ASP A 162 28.95 -14.20 -38.35
CA ASP A 162 29.68 -13.73 -39.52
C ASP A 162 30.54 -12.49 -39.20
N GLU A 163 30.02 -11.57 -38.41
CA GLU A 163 30.76 -10.39 -37.92
C GLU A 163 31.94 -10.78 -37.01
N LEU A 164 31.73 -11.71 -36.08
CA LEU A 164 32.76 -12.14 -35.15
C LEU A 164 33.87 -12.92 -35.85
N GLU A 165 33.55 -13.79 -36.80
CA GLU A 165 34.53 -14.57 -37.55
C GLU A 165 35.40 -13.70 -38.44
N GLN A 166 34.90 -12.54 -38.90
CA GLN A 166 35.73 -11.57 -39.68
C GLN A 166 36.87 -10.95 -38.87
N ILE A 167 36.80 -10.96 -37.55
CA ILE A 167 37.84 -10.38 -36.69
C ILE A 167 39.13 -11.24 -36.70
N GLY A 168 39.07 -12.49 -37.08
CA GLY A 168 40.20 -13.43 -37.13
C GLY A 168 40.60 -13.97 -35.76
N GLY A 169 40.87 -15.25 -35.69
CA GLY A 169 41.26 -15.92 -34.44
C GLY A 169 40.13 -16.16 -33.44
N ILE A 170 38.87 -15.88 -33.83
CA ILE A 170 37.68 -16.13 -33.03
C ILE A 170 36.99 -17.40 -33.55
N VAL A 171 36.60 -18.26 -32.64
CA VAL A 171 35.75 -19.45 -32.93
C VAL A 171 34.45 -19.28 -32.16
N VAL A 172 33.34 -19.23 -32.88
CA VAL A 172 32.00 -19.10 -32.29
C VAL A 172 31.36 -20.50 -32.22
N LYS A 173 30.91 -20.87 -31.03
CA LYS A 173 30.15 -22.10 -30.79
C LYS A 173 28.77 -21.79 -30.23
N LEU A 174 27.75 -22.18 -30.99
CA LEU A 174 26.37 -22.15 -30.52
C LEU A 174 26.10 -23.34 -29.61
N ILE A 175 25.42 -23.05 -28.50
CA ILE A 175 24.93 -24.04 -27.55
C ILE A 175 23.42 -23.87 -27.51
N ASN A 176 22.68 -24.89 -27.94
CA ASN A 176 21.22 -24.92 -27.96
C ASN A 176 20.70 -25.67 -26.74
#